data_0ad92a02227d6715d0a23a3568b8bb09
#
_entry.id   0ad92a02227d6715d0a23a3568b8bb09
#
_cell.length_a   1.000
_cell.length_b   1.000
_cell.length_c   1.000
_cell.angle_alpha   90.00
_cell.angle_beta   90.00
_cell.angle_gamma   90.00
#
_symmetry.space_group_name_H-M   'P 1'
#
loop_
_entity.id
_entity.type
_entity.pdbx_description
1 polymer ?
#
loop_
_entity_poly.entity_id
_entity_poly.type
_entity_poly.pdbx_seq_one_letter_code
_entity_poly.pdbx_strand_id
1 'polypeptide(L)'
;MTVLEETQEFGGISRTVKHNGNRMDIGGHRFFSKDDRIMDWWKTVLPLQGAPSYDDKKLGRDHDMEPGGPDPETEDKVMLKRHRVSRIFWNRHFFDYPISLSPNTLKAMGFKLTMVAGFSYLKSMFHKLPEDNLENFYINRFGRKLYSMFFEGYTEKLWGRHPSQISADWGAQRVKGLSIMGVLKNAFQKLLPKKRSNAEVETSLIEEFWYPKYGPGQLWETVESNCEAAGVKVLTDARVVEVRQTDGAVSSVVYEDSEGNRTELSGDQFISSMPVKDLVNAIDAAGADPEAVDSKPAPADMTEVANGLPYRDFVTVGLLVKHLKLKNTTSIPTLGNPPIVPDCWIYVQDPGYKVGRLQIFNNWSPYLVKDVDDTVWIGLEYFCEEGDSFWNMTDEEATKFAIQELTRMQVINGPQDVLDSHRERVKKAYPAYFDTYDRMPELVDYLDSFGNLYCVGRNGQHRYNNMDHSMATAIEAVKDIKSGETSKDNVWSVNTDKSYHEEK
;
A
#
# COMPACT_ATOMS: atom_id res chain seq x y z
N MET A 1 -14.58 5.19 -25.25
CA MET A 1 -13.44 5.34 -24.30
C MET A 1 -12.45 4.23 -24.58
N THR A 2 -11.15 4.53 -24.48
CA THR A 2 -10.07 3.53 -24.55
C THR A 2 -9.22 3.62 -23.29
N VAL A 3 -8.87 2.50 -22.73
CA VAL A 3 -7.95 2.36 -21.57
C VAL A 3 -6.68 1.70 -22.07
N LEU A 4 -5.54 2.27 -21.71
CA LEU A 4 -4.21 1.73 -22.00
C LEU A 4 -3.57 1.28 -20.70
N GLU A 5 -3.13 0.03 -20.62
CA GLU A 5 -2.38 -0.55 -19.51
C GLU A 5 -1.02 -1.04 -20.03
N GLU A 6 0.06 -0.64 -19.35
CA GLU A 6 1.43 -1.00 -19.73
C GLU A 6 1.70 -2.51 -19.62
N THR A 7 1.03 -3.17 -18.67
CA THR A 7 1.21 -4.59 -18.36
C THR A 7 0.03 -5.44 -18.87
N GLN A 8 0.03 -6.72 -18.56
CA GLN A 8 -1.11 -7.61 -18.80
C GLN A 8 -2.05 -7.71 -17.59
N GLU A 9 -1.76 -7.01 -16.49
CA GLU A 9 -2.48 -7.13 -15.23
C GLU A 9 -3.05 -5.79 -14.78
N PHE A 10 -4.26 -5.81 -14.23
CA PHE A 10 -4.94 -4.62 -13.75
C PHE A 10 -4.80 -4.41 -12.25
N GLY A 11 -4.85 -3.13 -11.82
CA GLY A 11 -4.84 -2.75 -10.41
C GLY A 11 -3.50 -2.22 -9.92
N GLY A 12 -2.46 -2.16 -10.75
CA GLY A 12 -1.14 -1.65 -10.39
C GLY A 12 -0.59 -2.36 -9.15
N ILE A 13 -0.26 -1.62 -8.09
CA ILE A 13 0.25 -2.23 -6.84
C ILE A 13 -0.84 -2.98 -6.04
N SER A 14 -2.12 -2.82 -6.39
CA SER A 14 -3.23 -3.56 -5.75
C SER A 14 -3.70 -4.76 -6.58
N ARG A 15 -2.90 -5.21 -7.54
CA ARG A 15 -3.15 -6.47 -8.24
C ARG A 15 -2.87 -7.67 -7.34
N THR A 16 -3.40 -8.82 -7.70
CA THR A 16 -3.15 -10.12 -7.04
C THR A 16 -2.53 -11.08 -8.03
N VAL A 17 -1.30 -11.49 -7.78
CA VAL A 17 -0.53 -12.41 -8.62
C VAL A 17 -1.03 -13.84 -8.43
N LYS A 18 -1.16 -14.59 -9.54
CA LYS A 18 -1.60 -15.97 -9.57
C LYS A 18 -0.40 -16.89 -9.82
N HIS A 19 -0.14 -17.83 -8.94
CA HIS A 19 0.98 -18.77 -9.06
C HIS A 19 0.61 -20.17 -8.58
N ASN A 20 0.63 -21.15 -9.45
CA ASN A 20 0.40 -22.59 -9.17
C ASN A 20 -0.86 -22.90 -8.33
N GLY A 21 -1.94 -22.12 -8.54
CA GLY A 21 -3.20 -22.22 -7.80
C GLY A 21 -3.25 -21.42 -6.49
N ASN A 22 -2.15 -20.79 -6.11
CA ASN A 22 -2.08 -19.83 -5.03
C ASN A 22 -2.18 -18.40 -5.55
N ARG A 23 -2.49 -17.45 -4.68
CA ARG A 23 -2.60 -16.02 -4.99
C ARG A 23 -1.81 -15.20 -3.99
N MET A 24 -1.12 -14.17 -4.47
CA MET A 24 -0.25 -13.32 -3.70
C MET A 24 -0.54 -11.86 -4.00
N ASP A 25 -0.86 -11.09 -2.97
CA ASP A 25 -0.99 -9.65 -3.11
C ASP A 25 0.38 -8.97 -3.12
N ILE A 26 0.45 -7.90 -3.87
CA ILE A 26 1.62 -7.02 -3.87
C ILE A 26 1.45 -5.96 -2.78
N GLY A 27 1.71 -6.34 -1.55
CA GLY A 27 1.48 -5.51 -0.36
C GLY A 27 0.13 -5.76 0.31
N GLY A 28 -0.08 -5.17 1.47
CA GLY A 28 -1.31 -5.34 2.25
C GLY A 28 -2.37 -4.31 1.85
N HIS A 29 -3.44 -4.73 1.21
CA HIS A 29 -4.52 -3.88 0.74
C HIS A 29 -5.83 -4.20 1.46
N ARG A 30 -6.30 -3.28 2.30
CA ARG A 30 -7.59 -3.37 3.00
C ARG A 30 -8.61 -2.50 2.30
N PHE A 31 -9.82 -3.01 2.15
CA PHE A 31 -10.93 -2.23 1.62
C PHE A 31 -11.65 -1.54 2.78
N PHE A 32 -11.28 -0.31 2.98
CA PHE A 32 -11.86 0.61 3.94
C PHE A 32 -11.66 2.05 3.44
N SER A 33 -12.70 2.85 3.44
CA SER A 33 -12.66 4.28 3.16
C SER A 33 -13.62 5.02 4.07
N LYS A 34 -13.35 6.31 4.29
CA LYS A 34 -14.29 7.25 4.91
C LYS A 34 -15.29 7.84 3.90
N ASP A 35 -14.99 7.72 2.62
CA ASP A 35 -15.84 8.15 1.54
C ASP A 35 -16.89 7.07 1.26
N ASP A 36 -18.12 7.30 1.71
CA ASP A 36 -19.22 6.37 1.52
C ASP A 36 -19.50 6.11 0.03
N ARG A 37 -19.19 7.07 -0.88
CA ARG A 37 -19.32 6.88 -2.34
C ARG A 37 -18.43 5.73 -2.83
N ILE A 38 -17.21 5.65 -2.29
CA ILE A 38 -16.25 4.60 -2.63
C ILE A 38 -16.66 3.27 -2.00
N MET A 39 -17.07 3.29 -0.72
CA MET A 39 -17.55 2.09 -0.05
C MET A 39 -18.76 1.49 -0.76
N ASP A 40 -19.72 2.31 -1.18
CA ASP A 40 -20.89 1.85 -1.91
C ASP A 40 -20.53 1.37 -3.32
N TRP A 41 -19.60 2.05 -4.01
CA TRP A 41 -19.14 1.62 -5.32
C TRP A 41 -18.47 0.24 -5.26
N TRP A 42 -17.63 -0.03 -4.25
CA TRP A 42 -17.03 -1.36 -4.08
C TRP A 42 -18.09 -2.46 -3.94
N LYS A 43 -19.17 -2.21 -3.18
CA LYS A 43 -20.31 -3.16 -3.05
C LYS A 43 -21.02 -3.42 -4.37
N THR A 44 -21.10 -2.43 -5.26
CA THR A 44 -21.72 -2.62 -6.58
C THR A 44 -20.91 -3.55 -7.48
N VAL A 45 -19.58 -3.59 -7.30
CA VAL A 45 -18.67 -4.45 -8.09
C VAL A 45 -18.57 -5.83 -7.47
N LEU A 46 -18.32 -5.91 -6.17
CA LEU A 46 -18.24 -7.14 -5.39
C LEU A 46 -19.11 -6.99 -4.14
N PRO A 47 -20.29 -7.60 -4.08
CA PRO A 47 -21.17 -7.53 -2.91
C PRO A 47 -20.56 -8.22 -1.69
N LEU A 48 -20.97 -7.79 -0.49
CA LEU A 48 -20.53 -8.39 0.77
C LEU A 48 -21.13 -9.78 0.97
N GLN A 49 -20.38 -10.67 1.65
CA GLN A 49 -20.81 -12.02 1.97
C GLN A 49 -22.11 -12.04 2.78
N GLY A 50 -23.06 -12.88 2.35
CA GLY A 50 -24.31 -13.18 3.05
C GLY A 50 -24.30 -14.50 3.81
N ALA A 51 -23.19 -15.24 3.71
CA ALA A 51 -22.97 -16.51 4.41
C ALA A 51 -21.53 -16.60 4.91
N PRO A 52 -21.24 -17.45 5.94
CA PRO A 52 -19.88 -17.63 6.46
C PRO A 52 -18.94 -18.22 5.41
N SER A 53 -17.71 -17.70 5.33
CA SER A 53 -16.63 -18.25 4.51
C SER A 53 -16.11 -19.58 5.07
N TYR A 54 -15.26 -20.28 4.31
CA TYR A 54 -14.66 -21.55 4.71
C TYR A 54 -14.05 -21.53 6.11
N ASP A 55 -13.22 -20.57 6.39
CA ASP A 55 -12.55 -20.42 7.69
C ASP A 55 -13.52 -19.97 8.80
N ASP A 56 -14.53 -19.17 8.49
CA ASP A 56 -15.57 -18.80 9.46
C ASP A 56 -16.34 -20.05 9.93
N LYS A 57 -16.75 -20.92 8.98
CA LYS A 57 -17.43 -22.18 9.28
C LYS A 57 -16.54 -23.11 10.12
N LYS A 58 -15.28 -23.25 9.71
CA LYS A 58 -14.33 -24.18 10.35
C LYS A 58 -13.89 -23.73 11.75
N LEU A 59 -13.79 -22.41 11.96
CA LEU A 59 -13.33 -21.83 13.23
C LEU A 59 -14.48 -21.35 14.13
N GLY A 60 -15.73 -21.47 13.67
CA GLY A 60 -16.90 -21.03 14.42
C GLY A 60 -16.93 -19.52 14.64
N ARG A 61 -16.47 -18.75 13.66
CA ARG A 61 -16.53 -17.29 13.71
C ARG A 61 -17.92 -16.82 13.34
N ASP A 62 -18.42 -15.87 14.12
CA ASP A 62 -19.69 -15.20 13.87
C ASP A 62 -19.42 -13.75 13.47
N HIS A 63 -19.97 -13.33 12.32
CA HIS A 63 -19.95 -11.98 11.81
C HIS A 63 -21.35 -11.55 11.43
N ASP A 64 -21.60 -10.24 11.44
CA ASP A 64 -22.78 -9.70 10.81
C ASP A 64 -22.70 -9.93 9.29
N MET A 65 -23.57 -10.79 8.76
CA MET A 65 -23.67 -11.09 7.34
C MET A 65 -24.55 -10.08 6.63
N GLU A 66 -24.25 -9.79 5.35
CA GLU A 66 -25.09 -8.90 4.54
C GLU A 66 -26.39 -9.62 4.14
N PRO A 67 -27.59 -9.11 4.52
CA PRO A 67 -28.84 -9.74 4.15
C PRO A 67 -28.99 -9.84 2.62
N GLY A 68 -29.16 -11.07 2.11
CA GLY A 68 -29.25 -11.33 0.67
C GLY A 68 -27.92 -11.30 -0.08
N GLY A 69 -26.80 -11.15 0.61
CA GLY A 69 -25.46 -11.25 0.03
C GLY A 69 -25.13 -12.68 -0.44
N PRO A 70 -24.12 -12.82 -1.33
CA PRO A 70 -23.71 -14.12 -1.88
C PRO A 70 -23.05 -15.02 -0.81
N ASP A 71 -23.14 -16.35 -1.02
CA ASP A 71 -22.37 -17.34 -0.26
C ASP A 71 -20.98 -17.48 -0.88
N PRO A 72 -19.89 -17.20 -0.13
CA PRO A 72 -18.52 -17.34 -0.64
C PRO A 72 -18.13 -18.75 -1.10
N GLU A 73 -18.87 -19.79 -0.70
CA GLU A 73 -18.59 -21.16 -1.14
C GLU A 73 -19.14 -21.47 -2.53
N THR A 74 -20.15 -20.73 -2.98
CA THR A 74 -20.81 -20.95 -4.27
C THR A 74 -20.57 -19.82 -5.26
N GLU A 75 -20.27 -18.61 -4.76
CA GLU A 75 -20.08 -17.44 -5.58
C GLU A 75 -18.65 -16.88 -5.44
N ASP A 76 -18.05 -16.53 -6.59
CA ASP A 76 -16.70 -15.98 -6.60
C ASP A 76 -16.66 -14.45 -6.46
N LYS A 77 -17.69 -13.75 -7.00
CA LYS A 77 -17.77 -12.29 -6.95
C LYS A 77 -18.31 -11.83 -5.59
N VAL A 78 -17.48 -11.87 -4.58
CA VAL A 78 -17.86 -11.55 -3.19
C VAL A 78 -16.70 -10.93 -2.42
N MET A 79 -17.03 -9.96 -1.55
CA MET A 79 -16.13 -9.46 -0.52
C MET A 79 -16.38 -10.14 0.81
N LEU A 80 -15.32 -10.55 1.45
CA LEU A 80 -15.31 -11.14 2.78
C LEU A 80 -15.14 -10.05 3.83
N LYS A 81 -15.72 -10.24 5.00
CA LYS A 81 -15.45 -9.47 6.19
C LYS A 81 -14.27 -10.11 6.94
N ARG A 82 -13.21 -9.36 7.18
CA ARG A 82 -11.97 -9.89 7.76
C ARG A 82 -11.57 -9.13 9.02
N HIS A 83 -11.04 -9.86 9.99
CA HIS A 83 -10.45 -9.26 11.18
C HIS A 83 -8.99 -8.93 10.94
N ARG A 84 -8.60 -7.73 11.32
CA ARG A 84 -7.22 -7.29 11.23
C ARG A 84 -6.42 -7.75 12.43
N VAL A 85 -5.40 -8.55 12.20
CA VAL A 85 -4.32 -8.78 13.16
C VAL A 85 -3.01 -8.38 12.52
N SER A 86 -2.27 -7.52 13.19
CA SER A 86 -0.91 -7.13 12.76
C SER A 86 -0.04 -6.90 13.98
N ARG A 87 1.21 -7.34 13.89
CA ARG A 87 2.18 -7.19 14.97
C ARG A 87 3.51 -6.67 14.44
N ILE A 88 4.37 -6.24 15.36
CA ILE A 88 5.75 -5.86 15.09
C ILE A 88 6.67 -6.97 15.58
N PHE A 89 7.59 -7.41 14.73
CA PHE A 89 8.70 -8.29 15.11
C PHE A 89 9.96 -7.44 15.38
N TRP A 90 10.46 -7.50 16.61
CA TRP A 90 11.68 -6.83 17.03
C TRP A 90 12.38 -7.63 18.13
N ASN A 91 13.67 -7.85 18.01
CA ASN A 91 14.50 -8.59 18.97
C ASN A 91 13.90 -9.96 19.33
N ARG A 92 13.39 -10.70 18.34
CA ARG A 92 12.72 -12.02 18.48
C ARG A 92 11.44 -12.03 19.32
N HIS A 93 10.84 -10.85 19.54
CA HIS A 93 9.57 -10.71 20.24
C HIS A 93 8.52 -10.07 19.31
N PHE A 94 7.27 -10.40 19.57
CA PHE A 94 6.14 -9.79 18.89
C PHE A 94 5.51 -8.73 19.79
N PHE A 95 5.27 -7.56 19.22
CA PHE A 95 4.60 -6.43 19.84
C PHE A 95 3.32 -6.12 19.10
N ASP A 96 2.30 -5.67 19.82
CA ASP A 96 1.05 -5.23 19.18
C ASP A 96 1.28 -4.03 18.26
N TYR A 97 0.54 -3.95 17.17
CA TYR A 97 0.52 -2.79 16.30
C TYR A 97 -0.88 -2.17 16.27
N PRO A 98 -1.03 -0.87 16.56
CA PRO A 98 0.02 0.04 17.02
C PRO A 98 0.59 -0.34 18.39
N ILE A 99 1.83 0.10 18.65
CA ILE A 99 2.50 -0.20 19.93
C ILE A 99 1.65 0.31 21.08
N SER A 100 1.26 -0.59 21.96
CA SER A 100 0.52 -0.29 23.19
C SER A 100 1.37 -0.60 24.42
N LEU A 101 1.15 0.11 25.51
CA LEU A 101 1.77 -0.20 26.81
C LEU A 101 1.01 -1.36 27.51
N SER A 102 0.82 -2.45 26.78
CA SER A 102 0.21 -3.66 27.32
C SER A 102 1.16 -4.40 28.29
N PRO A 103 0.65 -5.22 29.21
CA PRO A 103 1.50 -6.08 30.02
C PRO A 103 2.42 -6.97 29.18
N ASN A 104 1.98 -7.40 27.99
CA ASN A 104 2.77 -8.19 27.06
C ASN A 104 3.95 -7.38 26.49
N THR A 105 3.71 -6.13 26.08
CA THR A 105 4.75 -5.21 25.61
C THR A 105 5.79 -4.97 26.70
N LEU A 106 5.35 -4.66 27.92
CA LEU A 106 6.26 -4.43 29.06
C LEU A 106 7.07 -5.68 29.42
N LYS A 107 6.45 -6.86 29.37
CA LYS A 107 7.14 -8.14 29.58
C LYS A 107 8.17 -8.43 28.49
N ALA A 108 7.83 -8.18 27.21
CA ALA A 108 8.73 -8.38 26.08
C ALA A 108 9.92 -7.40 26.10
N MET A 109 9.71 -6.15 26.51
CA MET A 109 10.79 -5.17 26.73
C MET A 109 11.65 -5.49 27.93
N GLY A 110 11.07 -6.06 28.97
CA GLY A 110 11.74 -6.27 30.26
C GLY A 110 11.92 -4.98 31.07
N PHE A 111 12.17 -5.11 32.37
CA PHE A 111 12.20 -3.97 33.30
C PHE A 111 13.25 -2.90 32.92
N LYS A 112 14.47 -3.30 32.62
CA LYS A 112 15.58 -2.36 32.30
C LYS A 112 15.26 -1.49 31.09
N LEU A 113 14.78 -2.11 30.00
CA LEU A 113 14.50 -1.41 28.75
C LEU A 113 13.27 -0.49 28.90
N THR A 114 12.25 -0.94 29.63
CA THR A 114 11.05 -0.14 29.95
C THR A 114 11.43 1.13 30.74
N MET A 115 12.30 1.00 31.75
CA MET A 115 12.78 2.16 32.52
C MET A 115 13.57 3.15 31.64
N VAL A 116 14.49 2.64 30.80
CA VAL A 116 15.27 3.50 29.87
C VAL A 116 14.34 4.21 28.88
N ALA A 117 13.33 3.51 28.33
CA ALA A 117 12.36 4.11 27.44
C ALA A 117 11.51 5.19 28.14
N GLY A 118 11.06 4.92 29.38
CA GLY A 118 10.32 5.88 30.19
C GLY A 118 11.12 7.16 30.49
N PHE A 119 12.37 7.03 30.93
CA PHE A 119 13.24 8.20 31.14
C PHE A 119 13.54 8.96 29.86
N SER A 120 13.76 8.25 28.76
CA SER A 120 13.95 8.87 27.43
C SER A 120 12.72 9.67 26.98
N TYR A 121 11.53 9.12 27.22
CA TYR A 121 10.27 9.82 26.94
C TYR A 121 10.08 11.06 27.80
N LEU A 122 10.28 10.94 29.12
CA LEU A 122 10.20 12.08 30.04
C LEU A 122 11.18 13.20 29.63
N LYS A 123 12.41 12.84 29.26
CA LYS A 123 13.38 13.81 28.74
C LYS A 123 12.83 14.55 27.51
N SER A 124 12.22 13.86 26.55
CA SER A 124 11.68 14.48 25.34
C SER A 124 10.43 15.33 25.61
N MET A 125 9.72 15.13 26.72
CA MET A 125 8.62 16.01 27.12
C MET A 125 9.11 17.41 27.55
N PHE A 126 10.25 17.48 28.26
CA PHE A 126 10.79 18.72 28.79
C PHE A 126 11.80 19.40 27.85
N HIS A 127 12.43 18.63 26.95
CA HIS A 127 13.44 19.12 26.02
C HIS A 127 13.05 18.74 24.60
N LYS A 128 12.25 19.61 23.95
CA LYS A 128 11.85 19.45 22.57
C LYS A 128 12.99 19.82 21.62
N LEU A 129 13.17 19.01 20.58
CA LEU A 129 14.09 19.29 19.47
C LEU A 129 13.36 20.11 18.40
N PRO A 130 14.06 20.89 17.56
CA PRO A 130 13.46 21.50 16.37
C PRO A 130 12.88 20.39 15.46
N GLU A 131 11.63 20.58 15.01
CA GLU A 131 10.95 19.58 14.15
C GLU A 131 11.20 19.87 12.65
N ASP A 132 12.46 19.97 12.26
CA ASP A 132 12.92 20.18 10.89
C ASP A 132 13.10 18.86 10.10
N ASN A 133 13.16 17.74 10.80
CA ASN A 133 13.28 16.42 10.22
C ASN A 133 12.46 15.35 10.95
N LEU A 134 12.28 14.21 10.29
CA LEU A 134 11.44 13.11 10.78
C LEU A 134 12.02 12.43 12.04
N GLU A 135 13.34 12.39 12.21
CA GLU A 135 13.96 11.89 13.43
C GLU A 135 13.54 12.70 14.65
N ASN A 136 13.71 14.03 14.59
CA ASN A 136 13.34 14.94 15.68
C ASN A 136 11.84 14.91 15.95
N PHE A 137 11.03 14.81 14.89
CA PHE A 137 9.57 14.62 14.99
C PHE A 137 9.20 13.39 15.82
N TYR A 138 9.80 12.25 15.55
CA TYR A 138 9.56 11.01 16.31
C TYR A 138 10.13 11.07 17.74
N ILE A 139 11.35 11.60 17.92
CA ILE A 139 11.97 11.72 19.24
C ILE A 139 11.13 12.59 20.16
N ASN A 140 10.58 13.69 19.65
CA ASN A 140 9.70 14.57 20.42
C ASN A 140 8.42 13.87 20.89
N ARG A 141 7.91 12.89 20.16
CA ARG A 141 6.66 12.18 20.46
C ARG A 141 6.85 10.91 21.27
N PHE A 142 7.93 10.19 21.03
CA PHE A 142 8.15 8.85 21.59
C PHE A 142 9.38 8.74 22.50
N GLY A 143 10.25 9.76 22.48
CA GLY A 143 11.57 9.69 23.10
C GLY A 143 12.57 8.91 22.25
N ARG A 144 13.84 9.27 22.36
CA ARG A 144 14.93 8.68 21.55
C ARG A 144 14.97 7.15 21.63
N LYS A 145 14.66 6.57 22.80
CA LYS A 145 14.78 5.11 22.97
C LYS A 145 13.70 4.34 22.19
N LEU A 146 12.44 4.73 22.27
CA LEU A 146 11.37 4.09 21.49
C LEU A 146 11.52 4.38 20.00
N TYR A 147 11.96 5.59 19.64
CA TYR A 147 12.30 5.94 18.26
C TYR A 147 13.32 4.97 17.67
N SER A 148 14.46 4.77 18.34
CA SER A 148 15.51 3.89 17.83
C SER A 148 15.13 2.41 17.79
N MET A 149 14.12 1.99 18.56
CA MET A 149 13.65 0.60 18.56
C MET A 149 12.65 0.32 17.45
N PHE A 150 11.71 1.25 17.21
CA PHE A 150 10.50 0.97 16.44
C PHE A 150 10.30 1.84 15.21
N PHE A 151 11.11 2.88 15.01
CA PHE A 151 10.92 3.81 13.90
C PHE A 151 12.17 3.97 13.03
N GLU A 152 13.33 4.16 13.63
CA GLU A 152 14.57 4.48 12.93
C GLU A 152 14.91 3.46 11.83
N GLY A 153 15.17 2.20 12.22
CA GLY A 153 15.58 1.17 11.28
C GLY A 153 14.50 0.79 10.26
N TYR A 154 13.22 0.81 10.65
CA TYR A 154 12.15 0.54 9.70
C TYR A 154 11.97 1.66 8.68
N THR A 155 12.04 2.92 9.12
CA THR A 155 11.95 4.09 8.23
C THR A 155 13.11 4.10 7.24
N GLU A 156 14.31 3.78 7.71
CA GLU A 156 15.50 3.67 6.86
C GLU A 156 15.37 2.53 5.83
N LYS A 157 14.87 1.35 6.23
CA LYS A 157 14.56 0.25 5.30
C LYS A 157 13.55 0.70 4.23
N LEU A 158 12.46 1.34 4.66
CA LEU A 158 11.38 1.74 3.77
C LEU A 158 11.84 2.80 2.76
N TRP A 159 12.53 3.86 3.22
CA TRP A 159 12.83 5.02 2.40
C TRP A 159 14.26 5.01 1.82
N GLY A 160 15.12 4.10 2.25
CA GLY A 160 16.53 4.10 1.85
C GLY A 160 17.33 5.29 2.37
N ARG A 161 16.74 6.11 3.25
CA ARG A 161 17.34 7.30 3.87
C ARG A 161 17.12 7.31 5.36
N HIS A 162 18.12 7.78 6.10
CA HIS A 162 17.97 7.95 7.54
C HIS A 162 16.90 9.02 7.86
N PRO A 163 16.05 8.85 8.89
CA PRO A 163 14.99 9.79 9.24
C PRO A 163 15.44 11.25 9.44
N SER A 164 16.70 11.48 9.79
CA SER A 164 17.28 12.84 9.87
C SER A 164 17.40 13.57 8.53
N GLN A 165 17.27 12.85 7.41
CA GLN A 165 17.33 13.38 6.05
C GLN A 165 15.93 13.49 5.39
N ILE A 166 14.88 13.19 6.12
CA ILE A 166 13.48 13.22 5.67
C ILE A 166 12.78 14.36 6.38
N SER A 167 11.99 15.16 5.65
CA SER A 167 11.22 16.27 6.23
C SER A 167 10.24 15.80 7.31
N ALA A 168 10.08 16.60 8.36
CA ALA A 168 9.10 16.35 9.41
C ALA A 168 7.65 16.36 8.91
N ASP A 169 7.34 17.13 7.85
CA ASP A 169 6.01 17.23 7.26
C ASP A 169 5.48 15.86 6.79
N TRP A 170 6.37 15.02 6.28
CA TRP A 170 6.01 13.66 5.90
C TRP A 170 5.53 12.82 7.10
N GLY A 171 6.19 12.94 8.24
CA GLY A 171 5.80 12.26 9.48
C GLY A 171 4.49 12.80 10.05
N ALA A 172 4.30 14.12 9.93
CA ALA A 172 3.10 14.79 10.39
C ALA A 172 1.83 14.26 9.69
N GLN A 173 1.89 13.88 8.42
CA GLN A 173 0.77 13.32 7.69
C GLN A 173 0.40 11.89 8.13
N ARG A 174 1.35 11.10 8.68
CA ARG A 174 1.16 9.68 8.97
C ARG A 174 1.06 9.31 10.44
N VAL A 175 1.58 10.15 11.33
CA VAL A 175 1.71 9.83 12.77
C VAL A 175 0.86 10.77 13.63
N LYS A 176 0.02 11.62 13.01
CA LYS A 176 -0.97 12.42 13.74
C LYS A 176 -1.92 11.48 14.45
N GLY A 177 -2.05 11.67 15.76
CA GLY A 177 -2.88 10.83 16.62
C GLY A 177 -2.10 9.79 17.44
N LEU A 178 -0.93 9.33 17.04
CA LEU A 178 -0.09 8.49 17.88
C LEU A 178 0.65 9.32 18.92
N SER A 179 0.05 9.53 20.07
CA SER A 179 0.73 10.10 21.24
C SER A 179 0.76 9.05 22.36
N ILE A 180 1.93 8.89 23.01
CA ILE A 180 2.03 8.01 24.19
C ILE A 180 1.05 8.47 25.28
N MET A 181 0.74 9.76 25.36
CA MET A 181 -0.25 10.29 26.29
C MET A 181 -1.66 9.77 25.95
N GLY A 182 -2.03 9.68 24.67
CA GLY A 182 -3.28 9.02 24.22
C GLY A 182 -3.30 7.56 24.60
N VAL A 183 -2.20 6.84 24.33
CA VAL A 183 -2.03 5.43 24.71
C VAL A 183 -2.10 5.23 26.23
N LEU A 184 -1.46 6.09 27.02
CA LEU A 184 -1.55 6.05 28.49
C LEU A 184 -2.96 6.38 28.97
N LYS A 185 -3.62 7.38 28.41
CA LYS A 185 -5.00 7.74 28.74
C LYS A 185 -5.96 6.58 28.43
N ASN A 186 -5.80 5.94 27.28
CA ASN A 186 -6.59 4.76 26.90
C ASN A 186 -6.31 3.54 27.82
N ALA A 187 -5.04 3.32 28.20
CA ALA A 187 -4.68 2.27 29.14
C ALA A 187 -5.28 2.53 30.54
N PHE A 188 -5.23 3.77 31.04
CA PHE A 188 -5.87 4.18 32.30
C PHE A 188 -7.39 4.09 32.23
N GLN A 189 -8.01 4.47 31.09
CA GLN A 189 -9.46 4.35 30.91
C GLN A 189 -9.94 2.90 30.87
N LYS A 190 -9.12 1.96 30.38
CA LYS A 190 -9.43 0.52 30.43
C LYS A 190 -9.35 -0.07 31.85
N LEU A 191 -8.68 0.61 32.79
CA LEU A 191 -8.61 0.21 34.19
C LEU A 191 -9.76 0.77 35.05
N LEU A 192 -10.54 1.71 34.53
CA LEU A 192 -11.70 2.28 35.19
C LEU A 192 -12.98 1.55 34.76
N PRO A 193 -13.97 1.34 35.68
CA PRO A 193 -15.22 0.68 35.32
C PRO A 193 -15.96 1.51 34.26
N LYS A 194 -16.35 0.84 33.16
CA LYS A 194 -16.94 1.42 31.96
C LYS A 194 -18.18 2.28 32.26
N LYS A 195 -18.06 3.59 32.05
CA LYS A 195 -19.17 4.42 31.57
C LYS A 195 -19.05 4.47 30.05
N ARG A 196 -20.09 4.02 29.33
CA ARG A 196 -20.16 4.13 27.88
C ARG A 196 -20.03 5.60 27.47
N SER A 197 -18.93 5.98 26.85
CA SER A 197 -18.83 7.20 26.07
C SER A 197 -18.26 6.79 24.71
N ASN A 198 -18.90 7.23 23.64
CA ASN A 198 -18.40 7.13 22.28
C ASN A 198 -17.12 7.96 22.19
N ALA A 199 -15.98 7.36 22.50
CA ALA A 199 -14.67 7.97 22.25
C ALA A 199 -14.22 7.53 20.86
N GLU A 200 -13.87 8.51 20.05
CA GLU A 200 -13.27 8.40 18.73
C GLU A 200 -12.13 7.36 18.76
N VAL A 201 -12.24 6.34 17.90
CA VAL A 201 -11.28 5.26 17.76
C VAL A 201 -10.36 5.62 16.58
N GLU A 202 -9.06 5.80 16.86
CA GLU A 202 -8.06 6.04 15.81
C GLU A 202 -7.99 4.84 14.84
N THR A 203 -7.77 5.08 13.58
CA THR A 203 -7.87 4.09 12.48
C THR A 203 -6.80 3.03 12.44
N SER A 204 -5.69 3.25 13.12
CA SER A 204 -4.79 2.14 13.41
C SER A 204 -5.50 1.02 14.19
N LEU A 205 -6.75 1.27 14.61
CA LEU A 205 -7.62 0.43 15.44
C LEU A 205 -8.83 -0.12 14.68
N ILE A 206 -8.90 0.00 13.34
CA ILE A 206 -9.93 -0.72 12.57
C ILE A 206 -9.67 -2.22 12.75
N GLU A 207 -10.56 -2.85 13.47
CA GLU A 207 -10.49 -4.27 13.76
C GLU A 207 -11.03 -5.13 12.62
N GLU A 208 -11.90 -4.57 11.77
CA GLU A 208 -12.51 -5.25 10.62
C GLU A 208 -12.31 -4.46 9.33
N PHE A 209 -12.18 -5.17 8.19
CA PHE A 209 -12.10 -4.60 6.85
C PHE A 209 -12.72 -5.56 5.83
N TRP A 210 -13.04 -5.03 4.65
CA TRP A 210 -13.51 -5.85 3.53
C TRP A 210 -12.33 -6.31 2.69
N TYR A 211 -12.50 -7.49 2.09
CA TYR A 211 -11.44 -8.07 1.28
C TYR A 211 -12.04 -9.01 0.22
N PRO A 212 -11.74 -8.79 -1.09
CA PRO A 212 -12.23 -9.67 -2.14
C PRO A 212 -11.79 -11.12 -1.91
N LYS A 213 -12.68 -12.09 -2.20
CA LYS A 213 -12.43 -13.53 -2.01
C LYS A 213 -11.08 -13.97 -2.55
N TYR A 214 -10.69 -13.48 -3.72
CA TYR A 214 -9.45 -13.83 -4.40
C TYR A 214 -8.39 -12.72 -4.42
N GLY A 215 -8.44 -11.81 -3.47
CA GLY A 215 -7.52 -10.69 -3.34
C GLY A 215 -7.97 -9.42 -4.06
N PRO A 216 -7.33 -8.26 -3.80
CA PRO A 216 -7.74 -6.97 -4.33
C PRO A 216 -7.73 -6.92 -5.87
N GLY A 217 -6.85 -7.69 -6.54
CA GLY A 217 -6.83 -7.80 -8.00
C GLY A 217 -8.15 -8.27 -8.59
N GLN A 218 -8.90 -9.13 -7.87
CA GLN A 218 -10.21 -9.59 -8.32
C GLN A 218 -11.20 -8.43 -8.56
N LEU A 219 -11.15 -7.38 -7.74
CA LEU A 219 -12.00 -6.21 -7.96
C LEU A 219 -11.69 -5.56 -9.30
N TRP A 220 -10.41 -5.34 -9.58
CA TRP A 220 -9.95 -4.65 -10.79
C TRP A 220 -10.20 -5.48 -12.06
N GLU A 221 -9.96 -6.79 -12.00
CA GLU A 221 -10.32 -7.72 -13.08
C GLU A 221 -11.84 -7.73 -13.36
N THR A 222 -12.65 -7.62 -12.30
CA THR A 222 -14.11 -7.52 -12.45
C THR A 222 -14.53 -6.19 -13.08
N VAL A 223 -13.90 -5.09 -12.69
CA VAL A 223 -14.16 -3.76 -13.26
C VAL A 223 -13.76 -3.71 -14.73
N GLU A 224 -12.60 -4.25 -15.07
CA GLU A 224 -12.12 -4.36 -16.44
C GLU A 224 -13.15 -5.09 -17.32
N SER A 225 -13.55 -6.30 -16.92
CA SER A 225 -14.57 -7.08 -17.65
C SER A 225 -15.92 -6.34 -17.77
N ASN A 226 -16.33 -5.59 -16.73
CA ASN A 226 -17.54 -4.76 -16.79
C ASN A 226 -17.38 -3.60 -17.79
N CYS A 227 -16.20 -3.00 -17.86
CA CYS A 227 -15.90 -1.93 -18.82
C CYS A 227 -15.94 -2.45 -20.26
N GLU A 228 -15.34 -3.61 -20.54
CA GLU A 228 -15.41 -4.24 -21.87
C GLU A 228 -16.86 -4.58 -22.26
N ALA A 229 -17.63 -5.16 -21.34
CA ALA A 229 -19.05 -5.44 -21.55
C ALA A 229 -19.89 -4.17 -21.85
N ALA A 230 -19.44 -3.01 -21.32
CA ALA A 230 -20.03 -1.70 -21.60
C ALA A 230 -19.48 -1.05 -22.91
N GLY A 231 -18.63 -1.75 -23.67
CA GLY A 231 -18.07 -1.27 -24.95
C GLY A 231 -16.83 -0.39 -24.81
N VAL A 232 -16.17 -0.36 -23.66
CA VAL A 232 -14.87 0.29 -23.49
C VAL A 232 -13.80 -0.61 -24.12
N LYS A 233 -12.92 -0.01 -24.90
CA LYS A 233 -11.76 -0.71 -25.46
C LYS A 233 -10.65 -0.71 -24.40
N VAL A 234 -10.25 -1.89 -23.95
CA VAL A 234 -9.13 -2.05 -23.00
C VAL A 234 -7.96 -2.69 -23.72
N LEU A 235 -6.79 -2.07 -23.67
CA LEU A 235 -5.56 -2.54 -24.30
C LEU A 235 -4.50 -2.76 -23.25
N THR A 236 -4.01 -3.99 -23.16
CA THR A 236 -2.85 -4.38 -22.35
C THR A 236 -1.58 -4.35 -23.21
N ASP A 237 -0.41 -4.44 -22.58
CA ASP A 237 0.91 -4.28 -23.25
C ASP A 237 0.97 -2.99 -24.08
N ALA A 238 0.33 -1.92 -23.59
CA ALA A 238 0.16 -0.67 -24.29
C ALA A 238 0.79 0.48 -23.50
N ARG A 239 2.13 0.56 -23.54
CA ARG A 239 2.90 1.58 -22.82
C ARG A 239 2.87 2.92 -23.56
N VAL A 240 2.30 3.95 -22.95
CA VAL A 240 2.34 5.31 -23.52
C VAL A 240 3.78 5.82 -23.52
N VAL A 241 4.26 6.20 -24.70
CA VAL A 241 5.65 6.68 -24.94
C VAL A 241 5.71 8.13 -25.42
N GLU A 242 4.62 8.66 -26.02
CA GLU A 242 4.50 10.07 -26.39
C GLU A 242 3.11 10.60 -26.00
N VAL A 243 3.09 11.87 -25.61
CA VAL A 243 1.85 12.65 -25.38
C VAL A 243 1.93 13.89 -26.26
N ARG A 244 1.20 13.86 -27.36
CA ARG A 244 1.20 14.93 -28.40
C ARG A 244 0.21 16.02 -28.01
N GLN A 245 0.56 17.24 -28.32
CA GLN A 245 -0.21 18.42 -27.98
C GLN A 245 -0.32 19.40 -29.14
N THR A 246 -1.44 20.12 -29.17
CA THR A 246 -1.70 21.19 -30.12
C THR A 246 -2.45 22.31 -29.41
N ASP A 247 -2.00 23.56 -29.54
CA ASP A 247 -2.66 24.75 -28.96
C ASP A 247 -2.98 24.67 -27.44
N GLY A 248 -2.10 24.08 -26.65
CA GLY A 248 -2.27 23.97 -25.20
C GLY A 248 -3.22 22.86 -24.72
N ALA A 249 -3.58 21.95 -25.62
CA ALA A 249 -4.36 20.75 -25.32
C ALA A 249 -3.64 19.49 -25.78
N VAL A 250 -3.83 18.38 -25.11
CA VAL A 250 -3.38 17.05 -25.55
C VAL A 250 -4.28 16.65 -26.75
N SER A 251 -3.67 16.32 -27.87
CA SER A 251 -4.39 15.90 -29.10
C SER A 251 -4.41 14.39 -29.29
N SER A 252 -3.34 13.71 -28.93
CA SER A 252 -3.20 12.26 -29.01
C SER A 252 -2.14 11.72 -28.08
N VAL A 253 -2.14 10.41 -27.90
CA VAL A 253 -1.06 9.66 -27.25
C VAL A 253 -0.54 8.60 -28.21
N VAL A 254 0.77 8.32 -28.16
CA VAL A 254 1.38 7.19 -28.87
C VAL A 254 1.73 6.13 -27.82
N TYR A 255 1.24 4.93 -28.01
CA TYR A 255 1.65 3.79 -27.21
C TYR A 255 2.49 2.80 -28.02
N GLU A 256 3.34 2.10 -27.33
CA GLU A 256 4.20 1.04 -27.85
C GLU A 256 3.76 -0.31 -27.25
N ASP A 257 3.57 -1.31 -28.09
CA ASP A 257 3.23 -2.66 -27.68
C ASP A 257 4.49 -3.47 -27.32
N SER A 258 4.31 -4.73 -26.89
CA SER A 258 5.41 -5.65 -26.53
C SER A 258 6.34 -6.01 -27.70
N GLU A 259 5.92 -5.78 -28.94
CA GLU A 259 6.72 -6.01 -30.15
C GLU A 259 7.46 -4.74 -30.61
N GLY A 260 7.22 -3.59 -29.94
CA GLY A 260 7.80 -2.29 -30.27
C GLY A 260 7.02 -1.54 -31.37
N ASN A 261 5.81 -2.00 -31.72
CA ASN A 261 4.98 -1.28 -32.68
C ASN A 261 4.34 -0.07 -32.00
N ARG A 262 4.39 1.08 -32.68
CA ARG A 262 3.82 2.31 -32.15
C ARG A 262 2.47 2.60 -32.82
N THR A 263 1.50 2.96 -31.99
CA THR A 263 0.15 3.30 -32.45
C THR A 263 -0.29 4.61 -31.80
N GLU A 264 -0.78 5.53 -32.63
CA GLU A 264 -1.33 6.81 -32.17
C GLU A 264 -2.84 6.71 -31.93
N LEU A 265 -3.30 7.28 -30.82
CA LEU A 265 -4.70 7.40 -30.46
C LEU A 265 -5.05 8.85 -30.13
N SER A 266 -6.00 9.42 -30.89
CA SER A 266 -6.55 10.75 -30.63
C SER A 266 -7.70 10.68 -29.63
N GLY A 267 -7.94 11.79 -28.92
CA GLY A 267 -9.04 11.90 -27.96
C GLY A 267 -9.35 13.34 -27.59
N ASP A 268 -10.52 13.54 -26.98
CA ASP A 268 -10.95 14.86 -26.52
C ASP A 268 -10.54 15.11 -25.06
N GLN A 269 -10.46 14.06 -24.25
CA GLN A 269 -10.09 14.13 -22.84
C GLN A 269 -9.11 13.01 -22.50
N PHE A 270 -8.09 13.32 -21.69
CA PHE A 270 -7.04 12.40 -21.29
C PHE A 270 -6.94 12.33 -19.77
N ILE A 271 -7.06 11.13 -19.23
CA ILE A 271 -6.88 10.86 -17.79
C ILE A 271 -5.63 9.99 -17.64
N SER A 272 -4.60 10.53 -17.01
CA SER A 272 -3.33 9.85 -16.79
C SER A 272 -3.15 9.41 -15.35
N SER A 273 -3.00 8.10 -15.13
CA SER A 273 -2.57 7.52 -13.85
C SER A 273 -1.11 7.05 -13.89
N MET A 274 -0.44 7.21 -15.03
CA MET A 274 0.98 6.86 -15.17
C MET A 274 1.84 7.74 -14.27
N PRO A 275 3.04 7.29 -13.87
CA PRO A 275 3.92 8.12 -13.06
C PRO A 275 4.15 9.49 -13.70
N VAL A 276 3.97 10.57 -12.94
CA VAL A 276 4.08 11.94 -13.46
C VAL A 276 5.42 12.20 -14.14
N LYS A 277 6.48 11.58 -13.68
CA LYS A 277 7.80 11.58 -14.31
C LYS A 277 7.73 11.02 -15.74
N ASP A 278 7.05 9.89 -15.93
CA ASP A 278 6.95 9.24 -17.23
C ASP A 278 6.03 10.05 -18.17
N LEU A 279 4.97 10.68 -17.63
CA LEU A 279 4.09 11.57 -18.36
C LEU A 279 4.86 12.78 -18.94
N VAL A 280 5.67 13.45 -18.11
CA VAL A 280 6.47 14.60 -18.57
C VAL A 280 7.50 14.19 -19.60
N ASN A 281 8.15 13.04 -19.41
CA ASN A 281 9.08 12.50 -20.40
C ASN A 281 8.38 12.11 -21.72
N ALA A 282 7.13 11.64 -21.68
CA ALA A 282 6.34 11.35 -22.87
C ALA A 282 5.91 12.63 -23.62
N ILE A 283 5.66 13.73 -22.89
CA ILE A 283 5.43 15.06 -23.51
C ILE A 283 6.72 15.57 -24.18
N ASP A 284 7.85 15.43 -23.49
CA ASP A 284 9.16 15.84 -24.02
C ASP A 284 9.55 15.04 -25.27
N ALA A 285 9.32 13.73 -25.26
CA ALA A 285 9.56 12.84 -26.39
C ALA A 285 8.73 13.23 -27.63
N ALA A 286 7.45 13.58 -27.44
CA ALA A 286 6.60 14.07 -28.53
C ALA A 286 7.13 15.37 -29.15
N GLY A 287 7.68 16.28 -28.34
CA GLY A 287 8.30 17.53 -28.88
C GLY A 287 9.61 17.30 -29.64
N ALA A 288 10.23 16.15 -29.45
CA ALA A 288 11.44 15.74 -30.20
C ALA A 288 11.11 14.91 -31.48
N ASP A 289 9.86 14.45 -31.65
CA ASP A 289 9.43 13.66 -32.80
C ASP A 289 9.16 14.56 -34.01
N PRO A 290 9.88 14.40 -35.14
CA PRO A 290 9.64 15.17 -36.38
C PRO A 290 8.23 14.99 -36.97
N GLU A 291 7.53 13.92 -36.67
CA GLU A 291 6.17 13.63 -37.10
C GLU A 291 5.11 14.38 -36.30
N ALA A 292 5.45 14.78 -35.07
CA ALA A 292 4.55 15.50 -34.13
C ALA A 292 4.73 17.03 -34.30
N VAL A 293 4.48 17.56 -35.50
CA VAL A 293 4.84 18.93 -35.95
C VAL A 293 4.38 20.05 -35.01
N ASP A 294 3.22 19.90 -34.37
CA ASP A 294 2.63 20.92 -33.49
C ASP A 294 3.01 20.71 -32.02
N SER A 295 3.64 19.59 -31.67
CA SER A 295 4.02 19.26 -30.28
C SER A 295 5.29 20.03 -29.89
N LYS A 296 5.28 20.55 -28.67
CA LYS A 296 6.43 21.20 -28.05
C LYS A 296 7.04 20.31 -26.99
N PRO A 297 8.37 20.28 -26.86
CA PRO A 297 9.00 19.56 -25.74
C PRO A 297 8.55 20.15 -24.40
N ALA A 298 8.60 19.35 -23.37
CA ALA A 298 8.41 19.84 -22.02
C ALA A 298 9.51 20.87 -21.69
N PRO A 299 9.20 21.95 -20.94
CA PRO A 299 10.22 22.88 -20.48
C PRO A 299 11.33 22.14 -19.72
N ALA A 300 12.60 22.51 -19.98
CA ALA A 300 13.75 21.80 -19.41
C ALA A 300 13.75 21.75 -17.87
N ASP A 301 13.26 22.81 -17.22
CA ASP A 301 13.09 22.88 -15.78
C ASP A 301 11.98 21.94 -15.28
N MET A 302 10.90 21.75 -16.02
CA MET A 302 9.84 20.76 -15.69
C MET A 302 10.34 19.33 -15.88
N THR A 303 11.12 19.08 -16.91
CA THR A 303 11.78 17.78 -17.10
C THR A 303 12.77 17.50 -15.97
N GLU A 304 13.53 18.52 -15.52
CA GLU A 304 14.41 18.39 -14.36
C GLU A 304 13.63 18.04 -13.09
N VAL A 305 12.56 18.79 -12.78
CA VAL A 305 11.70 18.53 -11.60
C VAL A 305 11.13 17.11 -11.65
N ALA A 306 10.52 16.73 -12.78
CA ALA A 306 9.90 15.43 -12.93
C ALA A 306 10.91 14.28 -12.80
N ASN A 307 12.10 14.42 -13.41
CA ASN A 307 13.16 13.41 -13.33
C ASN A 307 13.81 13.33 -11.96
N GLY A 308 13.79 14.40 -11.18
CA GLY A 308 14.27 14.43 -9.81
C GLY A 308 13.28 13.89 -8.77
N LEU A 309 12.02 13.62 -9.13
CA LEU A 309 11.05 13.03 -8.22
C LEU A 309 11.42 11.58 -7.88
N PRO A 310 11.66 11.27 -6.60
CA PRO A 310 12.12 9.95 -6.20
C PRO A 310 10.96 8.99 -5.97
N TYR A 311 11.22 7.71 -6.21
CA TYR A 311 10.34 6.60 -5.89
C TYR A 311 11.12 5.56 -5.08
N ARG A 312 10.39 4.76 -4.30
CA ARG A 312 10.92 3.50 -3.78
C ARG A 312 10.22 2.36 -4.49
N ASP A 313 11.03 1.40 -4.86
CA ASP A 313 10.59 0.12 -5.42
C ASP A 313 10.53 -0.93 -4.32
N PHE A 314 9.94 -2.04 -4.60
CA PHE A 314 10.07 -3.20 -3.74
C PHE A 314 10.00 -4.52 -4.51
N VAL A 315 10.50 -5.54 -3.87
CA VAL A 315 10.39 -6.93 -4.33
C VAL A 315 9.60 -7.71 -3.31
N THR A 316 8.61 -8.46 -3.76
CA THR A 316 7.92 -9.44 -2.92
C THR A 316 8.40 -10.84 -3.30
N VAL A 317 8.83 -11.62 -2.32
CA VAL A 317 9.12 -13.05 -2.48
C VAL A 317 8.03 -13.83 -1.76
N GLY A 318 7.24 -14.58 -2.52
CA GLY A 318 6.26 -15.53 -2.00
C GLY A 318 6.93 -16.88 -1.73
N LEU A 319 6.67 -17.46 -0.57
CA LEU A 319 7.12 -18.80 -0.21
C LEU A 319 5.93 -19.65 0.25
N LEU A 320 5.65 -20.74 -0.44
CA LEU A 320 4.71 -21.76 0.02
C LEU A 320 5.45 -22.71 0.95
N VAL A 321 5.01 -22.80 2.19
CA VAL A 321 5.65 -23.67 3.20
C VAL A 321 4.65 -24.68 3.77
N LYS A 322 5.17 -25.85 4.18
CA LYS A 322 4.35 -26.91 4.78
C LYS A 322 3.68 -26.47 6.08
N HIS A 323 4.43 -25.80 6.93
CA HIS A 323 3.97 -25.26 8.22
C HIS A 323 4.93 -24.22 8.74
N LEU A 324 4.46 -23.44 9.70
CA LEU A 324 5.28 -22.48 10.43
C LEU A 324 5.92 -23.14 11.65
N LYS A 325 7.18 -22.82 11.92
CA LYS A 325 7.81 -23.05 13.20
C LYS A 325 7.25 -22.12 14.29
N LEU A 326 6.84 -20.93 13.85
CA LEU A 326 6.25 -19.90 14.69
C LEU A 326 4.88 -20.36 15.16
N LYS A 327 4.69 -20.42 16.48
CA LYS A 327 3.45 -20.89 17.10
C LYS A 327 2.48 -19.74 17.35
N ASN A 328 1.19 -20.02 17.18
CA ASN A 328 0.14 -19.13 17.64
C ASN A 328 0.08 -19.16 19.17
N THR A 329 0.46 -18.05 19.80
CA THR A 329 0.42 -17.86 21.25
C THR A 329 -0.74 -16.95 21.67
N THR A 330 -1.62 -16.58 20.74
CA THR A 330 -2.79 -15.75 21.00
C THR A 330 -4.02 -16.63 21.29
N SER A 331 -5.11 -15.99 21.72
CA SER A 331 -6.43 -16.65 21.85
C SER A 331 -7.23 -16.69 20.54
N ILE A 332 -6.70 -16.12 19.45
CA ILE A 332 -7.39 -16.04 18.16
C ILE A 332 -7.26 -17.38 17.43
N PRO A 333 -8.37 -18.06 17.12
CA PRO A 333 -8.33 -19.32 16.37
C PRO A 333 -7.93 -19.06 14.91
N THR A 334 -7.13 -19.98 14.35
CA THR A 334 -6.63 -19.91 12.96
C THR A 334 -6.68 -21.28 12.30
N LEU A 335 -6.70 -21.32 10.98
CA LEU A 335 -6.54 -22.54 10.20
C LEU A 335 -5.13 -23.12 10.35
N GLY A 336 -4.92 -24.29 9.75
CA GLY A 336 -3.66 -25.00 9.77
C GLY A 336 -3.53 -26.03 10.88
N ASN A 337 -2.67 -27.01 10.65
CA ASN A 337 -2.34 -28.06 11.63
C ASN A 337 -0.81 -28.22 11.73
N PRO A 338 -0.16 -27.62 12.78
CA PRO A 338 -0.76 -26.86 13.88
C PRO A 338 -1.32 -25.49 13.46
N PRO A 339 -2.19 -24.87 14.26
CA PRO A 339 -2.75 -23.53 13.99
C PRO A 339 -1.66 -22.50 13.72
N ILE A 340 -1.79 -21.74 12.65
CA ILE A 340 -0.82 -20.70 12.24
C ILE A 340 -0.98 -19.44 13.10
N VAL A 341 -0.02 -18.52 13.04
CA VAL A 341 -0.16 -17.19 13.66
C VAL A 341 -1.31 -16.41 13.00
N PRO A 342 -2.07 -15.58 13.76
CA PRO A 342 -3.27 -14.92 13.26
C PRO A 342 -3.00 -13.67 12.43
N ASP A 343 -1.74 -13.28 12.28
CA ASP A 343 -1.37 -12.03 11.63
C ASP A 343 -1.70 -12.05 10.14
N CYS A 344 -2.37 -11.01 9.66
CA CYS A 344 -2.43 -10.72 8.24
C CYS A 344 -1.05 -10.26 7.75
N TRP A 345 -0.39 -9.38 8.53
CA TRP A 345 0.99 -8.97 8.28
C TRP A 345 1.77 -8.68 9.56
N ILE A 346 3.10 -8.80 9.44
CA ILE A 346 4.06 -8.56 10.52
C ILE A 346 5.07 -7.52 10.02
N TYR A 347 5.22 -6.41 10.75
CA TYR A 347 6.27 -5.43 10.49
C TYR A 347 7.60 -5.92 11.07
N VAL A 348 8.64 -6.05 10.26
CA VAL A 348 9.98 -6.47 10.71
C VAL A 348 10.83 -5.24 10.96
N GLN A 349 10.82 -4.76 12.20
CA GLN A 349 11.56 -3.56 12.60
C GLN A 349 12.97 -3.86 13.11
N ASP A 350 13.29 -5.12 13.31
CA ASP A 350 14.63 -5.56 13.70
C ASP A 350 15.66 -5.20 12.59
N PRO A 351 16.73 -4.43 12.91
CA PRO A 351 17.71 -4.00 11.91
C PRO A 351 18.56 -5.16 11.36
N GLY A 352 18.56 -6.33 12.03
CA GLY A 352 19.30 -7.52 11.60
C GLY A 352 18.71 -8.24 10.37
N TYR A 353 17.57 -7.79 9.85
CA TYR A 353 16.87 -8.37 8.70
C TYR A 353 16.61 -7.32 7.64
N LYS A 354 16.75 -7.69 6.35
CA LYS A 354 16.43 -6.82 5.21
C LYS A 354 14.92 -6.79 4.95
N VAL A 355 14.22 -7.89 5.19
CA VAL A 355 12.76 -7.94 5.04
C VAL A 355 12.10 -6.85 5.88
N GLY A 356 11.18 -6.11 5.27
CA GLY A 356 10.43 -5.04 5.94
C GLY A 356 9.10 -5.51 6.50
N ARG A 357 8.40 -6.39 5.77
CA ARG A 357 7.10 -6.92 6.16
C ARG A 357 6.96 -8.38 5.74
N LEU A 358 6.25 -9.16 6.57
CA LEU A 358 5.76 -10.49 6.22
C LEU A 358 4.25 -10.42 6.08
N GLN A 359 3.70 -11.10 5.09
CA GLN A 359 2.27 -11.31 4.92
C GLN A 359 1.96 -12.79 5.04
N ILE A 360 0.87 -13.14 5.73
CA ILE A 360 0.36 -14.50 5.84
C ILE A 360 -0.97 -14.54 5.08
N PHE A 361 -0.93 -14.93 3.81
CA PHE A 361 -2.06 -14.83 2.91
C PHE A 361 -3.26 -15.67 3.33
N ASN A 362 -3.05 -16.80 4.01
CA ASN A 362 -4.11 -17.63 4.61
C ASN A 362 -5.07 -16.81 5.50
N ASN A 363 -4.57 -15.77 6.18
CA ASN A 363 -5.35 -14.94 7.09
C ASN A 363 -6.08 -13.78 6.40
N TRP A 364 -5.68 -13.41 5.18
CA TRP A 364 -6.39 -12.43 4.37
C TRP A 364 -7.63 -13.05 3.75
N SER A 365 -7.48 -14.22 3.12
CA SER A 365 -8.58 -15.02 2.61
C SER A 365 -8.15 -16.49 2.51
N PRO A 366 -8.99 -17.44 2.95
CA PRO A 366 -8.68 -18.87 2.80
C PRO A 366 -8.60 -19.30 1.33
N TYR A 367 -9.21 -18.55 0.43
CA TYR A 367 -9.24 -18.84 -1.00
C TYR A 367 -8.01 -18.35 -1.78
N LEU A 368 -7.06 -17.67 -1.11
CA LEU A 368 -5.77 -17.31 -1.69
C LEU A 368 -4.79 -18.49 -1.73
N VAL A 369 -5.03 -19.54 -0.94
CA VAL A 369 -4.14 -20.68 -0.79
C VAL A 369 -4.84 -21.95 -1.22
N LYS A 370 -4.26 -22.63 -2.20
CA LYS A 370 -4.84 -23.83 -2.80
C LYS A 370 -5.13 -24.92 -1.77
N ASP A 371 -4.20 -25.13 -0.86
CA ASP A 371 -4.28 -26.11 0.23
C ASP A 371 -4.12 -25.39 1.58
N VAL A 372 -5.16 -24.67 1.93
CA VAL A 372 -5.15 -23.72 3.07
C VAL A 372 -5.00 -24.39 4.43
N ASP A 373 -5.37 -25.67 4.55
CA ASP A 373 -5.29 -26.43 5.80
C ASP A 373 -3.91 -26.99 6.08
N ASP A 374 -3.17 -27.36 5.03
CA ASP A 374 -1.90 -28.09 5.15
C ASP A 374 -0.69 -27.27 4.69
N THR A 375 -0.91 -26.06 4.12
CA THR A 375 0.17 -25.18 3.66
C THR A 375 -0.03 -23.74 4.09
N VAL A 376 1.07 -22.99 4.14
CA VAL A 376 1.05 -21.55 4.43
C VAL A 376 1.75 -20.79 3.31
N TRP A 377 1.07 -19.79 2.75
CA TRP A 377 1.60 -18.91 1.73
C TRP A 377 2.04 -17.60 2.38
N ILE A 378 3.35 -17.32 2.34
CA ILE A 378 3.99 -16.18 3.02
C ILE A 378 4.56 -15.24 1.97
N GLY A 379 4.23 -13.96 2.03
CA GLY A 379 4.88 -12.90 1.25
C GLY A 379 5.94 -12.16 2.09
N LEU A 380 7.14 -12.00 1.55
CA LEU A 380 8.22 -11.24 2.14
C LEU A 380 8.46 -9.98 1.30
N GLU A 381 8.27 -8.80 1.87
CA GLU A 381 8.45 -7.54 1.17
C GLU A 381 9.82 -6.93 1.49
N TYR A 382 10.59 -6.67 0.44
CA TYR A 382 11.91 -6.07 0.47
C TYR A 382 11.90 -4.72 -0.22
N PHE A 383 12.07 -3.64 0.52
CA PHE A 383 12.20 -2.31 -0.06
C PHE A 383 13.58 -2.16 -0.70
N CYS A 384 13.61 -1.68 -1.93
CA CYS A 384 14.81 -1.56 -2.74
C CYS A 384 14.69 -0.42 -3.74
N GLU A 385 15.67 -0.28 -4.61
CA GLU A 385 15.67 0.59 -5.77
C GLU A 385 16.00 -0.24 -7.01
N GLU A 386 15.40 0.12 -8.14
CA GLU A 386 15.75 -0.48 -9.43
C GLU A 386 17.25 -0.38 -9.65
N GLY A 387 17.91 -1.51 -9.93
CA GLY A 387 19.35 -1.58 -10.15
C GLY A 387 20.19 -1.83 -8.89
N ASP A 388 19.61 -1.84 -7.67
CA ASP A 388 20.35 -2.21 -6.47
C ASP A 388 20.66 -3.72 -6.43
N SER A 389 21.51 -4.11 -5.48
CA SER A 389 21.99 -5.50 -5.36
C SER A 389 20.86 -6.50 -5.13
N PHE A 390 19.80 -6.13 -4.40
CA PHE A 390 18.67 -7.02 -4.15
C PHE A 390 17.71 -7.10 -5.35
N TRP A 391 17.49 -5.97 -6.01
CA TRP A 391 16.71 -5.91 -7.24
C TRP A 391 17.30 -6.80 -8.34
N ASN A 392 18.63 -6.77 -8.49
CA ASN A 392 19.36 -7.49 -9.52
C ASN A 392 19.59 -8.97 -9.22
N MET A 393 19.27 -9.46 -8.02
CA MET A 393 19.32 -10.90 -7.72
C MET A 393 18.47 -11.68 -8.73
N THR A 394 18.88 -12.90 -9.05
CA THR A 394 18.02 -13.87 -9.71
C THR A 394 16.88 -14.31 -8.80
N ASP A 395 15.84 -14.90 -9.34
CA ASP A 395 14.71 -15.39 -8.54
C ASP A 395 15.14 -16.47 -7.54
N GLU A 396 16.10 -17.32 -7.94
CA GLU A 396 16.69 -18.33 -7.06
C GLU A 396 17.49 -17.71 -5.92
N GLU A 397 18.32 -16.70 -6.19
CA GLU A 397 19.10 -16.00 -5.16
C GLU A 397 18.19 -15.28 -4.16
N ALA A 398 17.16 -14.56 -4.64
CA ALA A 398 16.19 -13.86 -3.79
C ALA A 398 15.39 -14.84 -2.94
N THR A 399 14.95 -15.96 -3.51
CA THR A 399 14.27 -17.05 -2.80
C THR A 399 15.16 -17.63 -1.70
N LYS A 400 16.41 -17.95 -2.03
CA LYS A 400 17.39 -18.46 -1.04
C LYS A 400 17.62 -17.46 0.09
N PHE A 401 17.74 -16.19 -0.24
CA PHE A 401 17.90 -15.11 0.75
C PHE A 401 16.67 -15.03 1.67
N ALA A 402 15.45 -15.06 1.11
CA ALA A 402 14.20 -15.05 1.86
C ALA A 402 14.08 -16.25 2.82
N ILE A 403 14.43 -17.44 2.36
CA ILE A 403 14.47 -18.67 3.19
C ILE A 403 15.45 -18.51 4.35
N GLN A 404 16.64 -17.95 4.10
CA GLN A 404 17.64 -17.70 5.15
C GLN A 404 17.11 -16.73 6.21
N GLU A 405 16.43 -15.65 5.81
CA GLU A 405 15.87 -14.69 6.76
C GLU A 405 14.75 -15.34 7.61
N LEU A 406 13.78 -16.03 7.00
CA LEU A 406 12.73 -16.73 7.75
C LEU A 406 13.29 -17.78 8.71
N THR A 407 14.35 -18.49 8.31
CA THR A 407 15.02 -19.47 9.17
C THR A 407 15.68 -18.79 10.37
N ARG A 408 16.41 -17.68 10.16
CA ARG A 408 17.03 -16.90 11.21
C ARG A 408 16.00 -16.26 12.16
N MET A 409 14.87 -15.83 11.63
CA MET A 409 13.73 -15.32 12.39
C MET A 409 12.98 -16.41 13.16
N GLN A 410 13.28 -17.68 12.92
CA GLN A 410 12.57 -18.83 13.48
C GLN A 410 11.10 -18.93 13.04
N VAL A 411 10.79 -18.40 11.86
CA VAL A 411 9.46 -18.52 11.25
C VAL A 411 9.27 -19.90 10.61
N ILE A 412 10.34 -20.43 10.00
CA ILE A 412 10.43 -21.80 9.45
C ILE A 412 11.66 -22.52 10.00
N ASN A 413 11.77 -23.83 9.80
CA ASN A 413 12.96 -24.59 10.25
C ASN A 413 14.11 -24.49 9.23
N GLY A 414 13.79 -24.37 7.94
CA GLY A 414 14.79 -24.26 6.89
C GLY A 414 14.22 -24.55 5.50
N PRO A 415 15.11 -24.72 4.49
CA PRO A 415 14.70 -24.93 3.10
C PRO A 415 13.78 -26.13 2.87
N GLN A 416 13.87 -27.16 3.72
CA GLN A 416 13.05 -28.37 3.62
C GLN A 416 11.56 -28.14 3.89
N ASP A 417 11.21 -27.00 4.48
CA ASP A 417 9.82 -26.63 4.73
C ASP A 417 9.19 -25.95 3.50
N VAL A 418 9.99 -25.48 2.55
CA VAL A 418 9.54 -24.72 1.37
C VAL A 418 9.16 -25.68 0.25
N LEU A 419 7.94 -25.49 -0.27
CA LEU A 419 7.35 -26.29 -1.33
C LEU A 419 7.41 -25.61 -2.69
N ASP A 420 7.26 -24.27 -2.70
CA ASP A 420 7.19 -23.46 -3.91
C ASP A 420 7.59 -22.03 -3.60
N SER A 421 7.96 -21.28 -4.63
CA SER A 421 8.33 -19.86 -4.49
C SER A 421 7.95 -19.07 -5.73
N HIS A 422 7.66 -17.78 -5.54
CA HIS A 422 7.42 -16.83 -6.61
C HIS A 422 7.99 -15.46 -6.24
N ARG A 423 8.41 -14.68 -7.22
CA ARG A 423 8.99 -13.36 -7.01
C ARG A 423 8.37 -12.32 -7.93
N GLU A 424 7.99 -11.19 -7.34
CA GLU A 424 7.52 -10.01 -8.05
C GLU A 424 8.43 -8.80 -7.81
N ARG A 425 8.74 -8.06 -8.87
CA ARG A 425 9.40 -6.77 -8.82
C ARG A 425 8.40 -5.66 -9.09
N VAL A 426 8.33 -4.68 -8.22
CA VAL A 426 7.37 -3.59 -8.31
C VAL A 426 8.11 -2.27 -8.37
N LYS A 427 8.08 -1.65 -9.55
CA LYS A 427 8.67 -0.33 -9.79
C LYS A 427 7.75 0.78 -9.30
N LYS A 428 8.34 1.89 -8.85
CA LYS A 428 7.65 3.13 -8.52
C LYS A 428 6.47 2.95 -7.56
N ALA A 429 6.63 2.03 -6.60
CA ALA A 429 5.57 1.66 -5.66
C ALA A 429 5.25 2.76 -4.65
N TYR A 430 6.26 3.50 -4.21
CA TYR A 430 6.13 4.53 -3.19
C TYR A 430 6.68 5.86 -3.68
N PRO A 431 5.83 6.82 -4.10
CA PRO A 431 6.23 8.20 -4.31
C PRO A 431 6.84 8.77 -3.02
N ALA A 432 8.02 9.33 -3.10
CA ALA A 432 8.74 9.87 -1.96
C ALA A 432 8.82 11.40 -2.01
N TYR A 433 8.81 12.07 -0.85
CA TYR A 433 8.65 13.52 -0.72
C TYR A 433 9.99 14.17 -0.33
N PHE A 434 10.98 14.01 -1.20
CA PHE A 434 12.29 14.64 -1.05
C PHE A 434 12.88 14.98 -2.43
N ASP A 435 14.10 15.47 -2.47
CA ASP A 435 14.80 15.97 -3.66
C ASP A 435 13.98 17.10 -4.35
N THR A 436 13.48 16.93 -5.57
CA THR A 436 12.73 17.96 -6.30
C THR A 436 11.26 18.09 -5.89
N TYR A 437 10.79 17.33 -4.90
CA TYR A 437 9.37 17.33 -4.51
C TYR A 437 8.88 18.70 -3.98
N ASP A 438 9.74 19.53 -3.43
CA ASP A 438 9.42 20.90 -3.01
C ASP A 438 8.98 21.79 -4.18
N ARG A 439 9.40 21.43 -5.40
CA ARG A 439 9.01 22.09 -6.66
C ARG A 439 7.79 21.44 -7.34
N MET A 440 7.14 20.47 -6.70
CA MET A 440 5.93 19.83 -7.26
C MET A 440 4.82 20.81 -7.66
N PRO A 441 4.58 21.94 -6.95
CA PRO A 441 3.60 22.93 -7.39
C PRO A 441 3.87 23.51 -8.80
N GLU A 442 5.14 23.75 -9.17
CA GLU A 442 5.51 24.23 -10.50
C GLU A 442 5.11 23.20 -11.59
N LEU A 443 5.32 21.91 -11.27
CA LEU A 443 4.95 20.81 -12.16
C LEU A 443 3.43 20.65 -12.29
N VAL A 444 2.68 20.86 -11.22
CA VAL A 444 1.21 20.86 -11.22
C VAL A 444 0.70 21.98 -12.13
N ASP A 445 1.20 23.22 -11.95
CA ASP A 445 0.80 24.36 -12.78
C ASP A 445 1.08 24.11 -14.27
N TYR A 446 2.21 23.48 -14.58
CA TYR A 446 2.54 23.10 -15.96
C TYR A 446 1.55 22.08 -16.54
N LEU A 447 1.28 20.98 -15.80
CA LEU A 447 0.36 19.94 -16.26
C LEU A 447 -1.09 20.42 -16.34
N ASP A 448 -1.49 21.34 -15.47
CA ASP A 448 -2.83 21.92 -15.48
C ASP A 448 -3.03 22.93 -16.62
N SER A 449 -1.94 23.43 -17.22
CA SER A 449 -2.02 24.26 -18.42
C SER A 449 -2.61 23.53 -19.64
N PHE A 450 -2.60 22.18 -19.64
CA PHE A 450 -3.30 21.36 -20.64
C PHE A 450 -4.76 21.21 -20.23
N GLY A 451 -5.67 21.94 -20.88
CA GLY A 451 -7.08 22.03 -20.46
C GLY A 451 -7.83 20.70 -20.38
N ASN A 452 -7.38 19.67 -21.12
CA ASN A 452 -8.04 18.37 -21.25
C ASN A 452 -7.22 17.19 -20.68
N LEU A 453 -6.16 17.45 -19.90
CA LEU A 453 -5.34 16.42 -19.25
C LEU A 453 -5.60 16.42 -17.75
N TYR A 454 -5.95 15.27 -17.19
CA TYR A 454 -6.18 15.07 -15.76
C TYR A 454 -5.19 14.06 -15.21
N CYS A 455 -4.42 14.46 -14.19
CA CYS A 455 -3.48 13.58 -13.48
C CYS A 455 -4.18 13.00 -12.25
N VAL A 456 -4.32 11.68 -12.21
CA VAL A 456 -5.07 10.98 -11.16
C VAL A 456 -4.27 9.85 -10.51
N GLY A 457 -4.68 9.46 -9.32
CA GLY A 457 -4.11 8.31 -8.64
C GLY A 457 -2.76 8.57 -7.99
N ARG A 458 -2.19 7.51 -7.43
CA ARG A 458 -0.97 7.54 -6.62
C ARG A 458 0.24 8.07 -7.39
N ASN A 459 0.49 7.53 -8.55
CA ASN A 459 1.67 7.85 -9.36
C ASN A 459 1.44 9.04 -10.28
N GLY A 460 0.21 9.24 -10.80
CA GLY A 460 -0.12 10.39 -11.62
C GLY A 460 -0.06 11.72 -10.88
N GLN A 461 -0.20 11.68 -9.56
CA GLN A 461 -0.06 12.86 -8.69
C GLN A 461 1.24 12.86 -7.86
N HIS A 462 2.12 11.87 -8.02
CA HIS A 462 3.27 11.65 -7.15
C HIS A 462 2.91 11.78 -5.66
N ARG A 463 1.81 11.14 -5.27
CA ARG A 463 1.26 11.25 -3.89
C ARG A 463 1.04 9.87 -3.29
N TYR A 464 1.34 9.73 -2.02
CA TYR A 464 1.13 8.47 -1.31
C TYR A 464 -0.36 8.23 -1.03
N ASN A 465 -1.11 7.97 -2.09
CA ASN A 465 -2.54 7.65 -2.05
C ASN A 465 -2.77 6.16 -1.73
N ASN A 466 -3.81 5.87 -0.96
CA ASN A 466 -4.40 4.54 -0.89
C ASN A 466 -5.37 4.33 -2.08
N MET A 467 -5.99 3.15 -2.19
CA MET A 467 -6.93 2.83 -3.28
C MET A 467 -8.08 3.84 -3.34
N ASP A 468 -8.70 4.15 -2.21
CA ASP A 468 -9.80 5.09 -2.09
C ASP A 468 -9.44 6.50 -2.56
N HIS A 469 -8.28 7.01 -2.17
CA HIS A 469 -7.81 8.31 -2.66
C HIS A 469 -7.57 8.31 -4.17
N SER A 470 -6.98 7.23 -4.71
CA SER A 470 -6.76 7.09 -6.15
C SER A 470 -8.09 7.08 -6.91
N MET A 471 -9.10 6.39 -6.39
CA MET A 471 -10.46 6.39 -6.93
C MET A 471 -11.11 7.77 -6.83
N ALA A 472 -10.98 8.45 -5.67
CA ALA A 472 -11.54 9.77 -5.47
C ALA A 472 -11.00 10.78 -6.50
N THR A 473 -9.68 10.76 -6.80
CA THR A 473 -9.11 11.63 -7.83
C THR A 473 -9.73 11.39 -9.20
N ALA A 474 -9.98 10.13 -9.56
CA ALA A 474 -10.62 9.79 -10.85
C ALA A 474 -12.10 10.20 -10.86
N ILE A 475 -12.82 10.05 -9.75
CA ILE A 475 -14.22 10.47 -9.61
C ILE A 475 -14.33 11.99 -9.78
N GLU A 476 -13.46 12.77 -9.15
CA GLU A 476 -13.45 14.23 -9.30
C GLU A 476 -13.09 14.64 -10.75
N ALA A 477 -12.08 14.02 -11.37
CA ALA A 477 -11.75 14.29 -12.78
C ALA A 477 -12.93 14.02 -13.73
N VAL A 478 -13.65 12.91 -13.56
CA VAL A 478 -14.84 12.59 -14.36
C VAL A 478 -15.98 13.58 -14.09
N LYS A 479 -16.13 14.06 -12.87
CA LYS A 479 -17.12 15.07 -12.50
C LYS A 479 -16.81 16.39 -13.22
N ASP A 480 -15.56 16.85 -13.25
CA ASP A 480 -15.13 18.07 -13.92
C ASP A 480 -15.37 17.97 -15.45
N ILE A 481 -14.97 16.85 -16.06
CA ILE A 481 -15.24 16.57 -17.47
C ILE A 481 -16.73 16.68 -17.80
N LYS A 482 -17.61 16.11 -16.94
CA LYS A 482 -19.07 16.13 -17.16
C LYS A 482 -19.69 17.51 -16.94
N SER A 483 -19.17 18.30 -16.03
CA SER A 483 -19.68 19.65 -15.72
C SER A 483 -19.07 20.72 -16.61
N GLY A 484 -17.98 20.43 -17.33
CA GLY A 484 -17.19 21.42 -18.08
C GLY A 484 -16.40 22.34 -17.16
N GLU A 485 -16.11 21.91 -15.93
CA GLU A 485 -15.24 22.64 -15.00
C GLU A 485 -13.80 22.60 -15.51
N THR A 486 -13.15 23.75 -15.51
CA THR A 486 -11.77 23.90 -16.01
C THR A 486 -10.72 23.89 -14.89
N SER A 487 -11.10 24.25 -13.65
CA SER A 487 -10.22 24.09 -12.50
C SER A 487 -10.11 22.60 -12.14
N LYS A 488 -8.90 22.16 -11.80
CA LYS A 488 -8.61 20.79 -11.34
C LYS A 488 -8.20 20.76 -9.88
N ASP A 489 -8.46 21.87 -9.14
CA ASP A 489 -8.08 22.01 -7.73
C ASP A 489 -8.68 20.89 -6.86
N ASN A 490 -9.92 20.47 -7.14
CA ASN A 490 -10.60 19.38 -6.44
C ASN A 490 -9.89 18.04 -6.68
N VAL A 491 -9.36 17.77 -7.87
CA VAL A 491 -8.60 16.57 -8.22
C VAL A 491 -7.26 16.53 -7.45
N TRP A 492 -6.54 17.67 -7.46
CA TRP A 492 -5.26 17.79 -6.77
C TRP A 492 -5.40 17.90 -5.24
N SER A 493 -6.56 18.35 -4.72
CA SER A 493 -6.80 18.49 -3.28
C SER A 493 -7.15 17.18 -2.57
N VAL A 494 -7.45 16.11 -3.30
CA VAL A 494 -7.68 14.80 -2.69
C VAL A 494 -6.46 14.38 -1.85
N ASN A 495 -6.70 13.99 -0.58
CA ASN A 495 -5.65 13.58 0.36
C ASN A 495 -4.58 14.65 0.63
N THR A 496 -4.94 15.95 0.57
CA THR A 496 -4.06 17.07 0.96
C THR A 496 -4.27 17.50 2.40
N ASP A 497 -5.39 17.09 3.01
CA ASP A 497 -5.69 17.46 4.40
C ASP A 497 -4.56 17.03 5.32
N LYS A 498 -3.94 18.02 5.98
CA LYS A 498 -2.94 17.77 7.03
C LYS A 498 -3.51 16.96 8.21
N SER A 499 -4.79 16.63 8.13
CA SER A 499 -5.60 15.90 9.12
C SER A 499 -6.31 14.68 8.54
N TYR A 500 -5.68 13.96 7.58
CA TYR A 500 -6.23 12.65 7.22
C TYR A 500 -6.20 11.74 8.45
N HIS A 501 -7.29 11.82 9.18
CA HIS A 501 -7.62 10.86 10.22
C HIS A 501 -8.48 9.80 9.55
N GLU A 502 -7.95 8.61 9.41
CA GLU A 502 -8.79 7.45 9.20
C GLU A 502 -9.73 7.29 10.42
N GLU A 503 -10.54 8.26 10.80
CA GLU A 503 -11.51 8.22 11.91
C GLU A 503 -12.92 8.04 11.39
N LYS A 504 -13.60 7.04 11.86
CA LYS A 504 -15.04 6.98 12.10
C LYS A 504 -15.31 6.63 13.53
#